data_71b94e66dca4e41595c7aec000b7c862
#
_entry.id   71b94e66dca4e41595c7aec000b7c862
#
_cell.length_a   1.000
_cell.length_b   1.000
_cell.length_c   1.000
_cell.angle_alpha   90.00
_cell.angle_beta   90.00
_cell.angle_gamma   90.00
#
_symmetry.space_group_name_H-M   'P 1'
#
loop_
_entity.id
_entity.type
_entity.pdbx_description
1 polymer ?
#
loop_
_entity_poly.entity_id
_entity_poly.type
_entity_poly.pdbx_seq_one_letter_code
_entity_poly.pdbx_strand_id
1 'polypeptide(L)'
;ICLGIVMIGSASIGAVSSKGTAFAIKNMITQSIYVAIGVFIMMVLTKGFKLKMINYRSSMAVYIMGIISMCGCVFWTTKGSHAWIHLGSFTVQPAEFMKIGMVLILSYMLTETDSAFVVKGKFRTAELKSKFYKDKFNKCVLFPLALMVFAFGIGVIVQKDLGSSLILAAICFICFMSTPRDYYKKYKKLVWIALAVAVIILGFLITAVLQGYQLQRIDSWLKPLKIENIYDSSWQLVNSLIASTDGG
;
A
#
# COMPACT_ATOMS: atom_id res chain seq x y z
N ILE A 1 11.07 1.68 19.19
CA ILE A 1 10.40 0.37 19.39
C ILE A 1 9.99 0.21 20.86
N CYS A 2 10.90 0.29 21.84
CA CYS A 2 10.57 0.15 23.28
C CYS A 2 9.52 1.17 23.72
N LEU A 3 9.68 2.44 23.35
CA LEU A 3 8.70 3.48 23.63
C LEU A 3 7.30 3.12 23.10
N GLY A 4 7.22 2.60 21.87
CA GLY A 4 5.95 2.19 21.29
C GLY A 4 5.23 1.08 22.05
N ILE A 5 5.97 0.11 22.61
CA ILE A 5 5.40 -0.96 23.44
C ILE A 5 4.82 -0.39 24.73
N VAL A 6 5.55 0.52 25.38
CA VAL A 6 5.09 1.21 26.62
C VAL A 6 3.85 2.05 26.35
N MET A 7 3.83 2.80 25.25
CA MET A 7 2.69 3.64 24.86
C MET A 7 1.44 2.81 24.55
N ILE A 8 1.59 1.64 23.91
CA ILE A 8 0.46 0.71 23.69
C ILE A 8 -0.09 0.19 25.01
N GLY A 9 0.80 -0.13 25.97
CA GLY A 9 0.39 -0.53 27.32
C GLY A 9 -0.41 0.59 28.01
N SER A 10 0.10 1.80 28.02
CA SER A 10 -0.54 2.97 28.63
C SER A 10 -1.91 3.27 28.00
N ALA A 11 -1.98 3.32 26.65
CA ALA A 11 -3.22 3.55 25.93
C ALA A 11 -4.27 2.44 26.19
N SER A 12 -3.81 1.18 26.37
CA SER A 12 -4.71 0.05 26.67
C SER A 12 -5.32 0.11 28.06
N ILE A 13 -4.66 0.71 29.03
CA ILE A 13 -5.19 0.94 30.38
C ILE A 13 -6.32 1.98 30.32
N GLY A 14 -6.10 3.08 29.61
CA GLY A 14 -7.08 4.17 29.47
C GLY A 14 -8.33 3.78 28.68
N ALA A 15 -8.19 2.95 27.65
CA ALA A 15 -9.27 2.61 26.75
C ALA A 15 -10.34 1.67 27.34
N VAL A 16 -10.03 0.86 28.37
CA VAL A 16 -10.94 -0.15 28.91
C VAL A 16 -10.82 -0.24 30.43
N SER A 17 -11.44 0.70 31.12
CA SER A 17 -11.46 0.73 32.59
C SER A 17 -12.04 -0.55 33.23
N SER A 18 -12.86 -1.34 32.49
CA SER A 18 -13.49 -2.57 33.01
C SER A 18 -12.63 -3.83 32.89
N LYS A 19 -11.59 -3.86 32.02
CA LYS A 19 -10.77 -5.07 31.77
C LYS A 19 -9.40 -5.06 32.47
N GLY A 20 -9.08 -3.98 33.18
CA GLY A 20 -7.92 -3.87 34.06
C GLY A 20 -6.54 -4.00 33.40
N THR A 21 -5.52 -4.05 34.26
CA THR A 21 -4.09 -4.18 33.87
C THR A 21 -3.77 -5.43 33.07
N ALA A 22 -4.53 -6.53 33.23
CA ALA A 22 -4.30 -7.77 32.51
C ALA A 22 -4.46 -7.61 30.98
N PHE A 23 -5.41 -6.78 30.53
CA PHE A 23 -5.58 -6.50 29.10
C PHE A 23 -4.42 -5.70 28.52
N ALA A 24 -3.93 -4.71 29.26
CA ALA A 24 -2.77 -3.92 28.86
C ALA A 24 -1.51 -4.79 28.77
N ILE A 25 -1.26 -5.64 29.75
CA ILE A 25 -0.12 -6.58 29.76
C ILE A 25 -0.21 -7.52 28.55
N LYS A 26 -1.39 -8.08 28.26
CA LYS A 26 -1.58 -8.94 27.08
C LYS A 26 -1.21 -8.21 25.80
N ASN A 27 -1.65 -6.98 25.61
CA ASN A 27 -1.33 -6.18 24.43
C ASN A 27 0.17 -5.88 24.31
N MET A 28 0.82 -5.54 25.43
CA MET A 28 2.27 -5.32 25.47
C MET A 28 3.05 -6.59 25.08
N ILE A 29 2.66 -7.75 25.62
CA ILE A 29 3.29 -9.03 25.29
C ILE A 29 3.10 -9.35 23.80
N THR A 30 1.88 -9.23 23.30
CA THR A 30 1.59 -9.47 21.87
C THR A 30 2.42 -8.58 20.97
N GLN A 31 2.52 -7.29 21.29
CA GLN A 31 3.34 -6.34 20.54
C GLN A 31 4.83 -6.65 20.64
N SER A 32 5.31 -7.08 21.79
CA SER A 32 6.72 -7.50 21.98
C SER A 32 7.06 -8.73 21.12
N ILE A 33 6.13 -9.67 21.00
CA ILE A 33 6.29 -10.84 20.11
C ILE A 33 6.38 -10.40 18.65
N TYR A 34 5.49 -9.50 18.19
CA TYR A 34 5.56 -8.98 16.82
C TYR A 34 6.89 -8.28 16.53
N VAL A 35 7.37 -7.48 17.49
CA VAL A 35 8.66 -6.80 17.38
C VAL A 35 9.81 -7.81 17.30
N ALA A 36 9.81 -8.84 18.14
CA ALA A 36 10.85 -9.88 18.13
C ALA A 36 10.87 -10.63 16.78
N ILE A 37 9.70 -11.00 16.26
CA ILE A 37 9.57 -11.63 14.94
C ILE A 37 10.07 -10.68 13.83
N GLY A 38 9.69 -9.41 13.87
CA GLY A 38 10.12 -8.42 12.88
C GLY A 38 11.64 -8.22 12.87
N VAL A 39 12.25 -8.11 14.06
CA VAL A 39 13.71 -8.01 14.20
C VAL A 39 14.42 -9.27 13.71
N PHE A 40 13.88 -10.44 14.02
CA PHE A 40 14.42 -11.71 13.53
C PHE A 40 14.39 -11.78 11.99
N ILE A 41 13.25 -11.47 11.38
CA ILE A 41 13.10 -11.43 9.91
C ILE A 41 14.08 -10.43 9.30
N MET A 42 14.21 -9.23 9.90
CA MET A 42 15.15 -8.21 9.45
C MET A 42 16.59 -8.73 9.47
N MET A 43 17.02 -9.41 10.55
CA MET A 43 18.36 -9.99 10.64
C MET A 43 18.61 -11.08 9.58
N VAL A 44 17.61 -11.93 9.35
CA VAL A 44 17.69 -12.97 8.31
C VAL A 44 17.81 -12.35 6.92
N LEU A 45 16.98 -11.36 6.62
CA LEU A 45 17.01 -10.66 5.33
C LEU A 45 18.33 -9.89 5.13
N THR A 46 18.83 -9.20 6.16
CA THR A 46 20.10 -8.44 6.07
C THR A 46 21.29 -9.34 5.73
N LYS A 47 21.32 -10.58 6.25
CA LYS A 47 22.40 -11.53 6.00
C LYS A 47 22.18 -12.36 4.73
N GLY A 48 20.94 -12.71 4.42
CA GLY A 48 20.59 -13.66 3.35
C GLY A 48 20.20 -13.02 2.02
N PHE A 49 19.69 -11.80 2.05
CA PHE A 49 19.18 -11.14 0.85
C PHE A 49 20.31 -10.53 0.00
N LYS A 50 20.40 -10.99 -1.23
CA LYS A 50 21.35 -10.45 -2.23
C LYS A 50 20.57 -9.82 -3.37
N LEU A 51 21.02 -8.66 -3.88
CA LEU A 51 20.38 -7.98 -5.01
C LEU A 51 20.24 -8.88 -6.25
N LYS A 52 21.13 -9.84 -6.45
CA LYS A 52 21.04 -10.86 -7.51
C LYS A 52 19.81 -11.77 -7.42
N MET A 53 19.16 -11.83 -6.26
CA MET A 53 17.91 -12.58 -6.07
C MET A 53 16.70 -11.83 -6.67
N ILE A 54 16.82 -10.53 -6.90
CA ILE A 54 15.81 -9.73 -7.57
C ILE A 54 15.92 -9.99 -9.07
N ASN A 55 15.16 -10.96 -9.55
CA ASN A 55 15.00 -11.24 -10.98
C ASN A 55 13.51 -11.25 -11.34
N TYR A 56 13.19 -11.30 -12.63
CA TYR A 56 11.81 -11.28 -13.09
C TYR A 56 10.94 -12.35 -12.44
N ARG A 57 11.45 -13.58 -12.34
CA ARG A 57 10.68 -14.71 -11.82
C ARG A 57 10.39 -14.56 -10.32
N SER A 58 11.40 -14.19 -9.53
CA SER A 58 11.21 -14.00 -8.08
C SER A 58 10.31 -12.82 -7.77
N SER A 59 10.50 -11.69 -8.45
CA SER A 59 9.68 -10.49 -8.26
C SER A 59 8.22 -10.74 -8.69
N MET A 60 8.01 -11.44 -9.81
CA MET A 60 6.67 -11.81 -10.26
C MET A 60 6.01 -12.81 -9.31
N ALA A 61 6.76 -13.77 -8.77
CA ALA A 61 6.23 -14.73 -7.79
C ALA A 61 5.75 -14.01 -6.52
N VAL A 62 6.54 -13.06 -5.99
CA VAL A 62 6.14 -12.26 -4.82
C VAL A 62 4.89 -11.42 -5.13
N TYR A 63 4.83 -10.80 -6.32
CA TYR A 63 3.66 -10.06 -6.77
C TYR A 63 2.41 -10.95 -6.83
N ILE A 64 2.50 -12.11 -7.48
CA ILE A 64 1.38 -13.05 -7.61
C ILE A 64 0.93 -13.57 -6.23
N MET A 65 1.86 -13.91 -5.34
CA MET A 65 1.54 -14.30 -3.97
C MET A 65 0.81 -13.16 -3.22
N GLY A 66 1.25 -11.91 -3.42
CA GLY A 66 0.56 -10.74 -2.90
C GLY A 66 -0.88 -10.63 -3.40
N ILE A 67 -1.10 -10.78 -4.69
CA ILE A 67 -2.44 -10.77 -5.31
C ILE A 67 -3.32 -11.89 -4.74
N ILE A 68 -2.82 -13.12 -4.71
CA ILE A 68 -3.56 -14.29 -4.19
C ILE A 68 -3.96 -14.04 -2.72
N SER A 69 -3.04 -13.55 -1.91
CA SER A 69 -3.33 -13.27 -0.49
C SER A 69 -4.32 -12.12 -0.31
N MET A 70 -4.25 -11.07 -1.14
CA MET A 70 -5.24 -9.98 -1.15
C MET A 70 -6.64 -10.49 -1.53
N CYS A 71 -6.74 -11.34 -2.54
CA CYS A 71 -8.01 -11.97 -2.94
C CYS A 71 -8.52 -12.92 -1.85
N GLY A 72 -7.64 -13.65 -1.19
CA GLY A 72 -7.99 -14.55 -0.09
C GLY A 72 -8.66 -13.86 1.10
N CYS A 73 -8.44 -12.56 1.29
CA CYS A 73 -9.10 -11.79 2.35
C CYS A 73 -10.63 -11.72 2.24
N VAL A 74 -11.20 -12.05 1.09
CA VAL A 74 -12.67 -12.04 0.89
C VAL A 74 -13.41 -12.91 1.91
N PHE A 75 -12.74 -13.97 2.40
CA PHE A 75 -13.32 -14.88 3.41
C PHE A 75 -13.39 -14.27 4.82
N TRP A 76 -12.73 -13.12 5.06
CA TRP A 76 -12.76 -12.42 6.35
C TRP A 76 -13.29 -11.01 6.19
N THR A 77 -14.26 -10.65 7.01
CA THR A 77 -14.85 -9.31 7.01
C THR A 77 -14.64 -8.65 8.36
N THR A 78 -14.06 -7.47 8.37
CA THR A 78 -13.89 -6.65 9.57
C THR A 78 -14.44 -5.26 9.33
N LYS A 79 -15.54 -4.91 9.99
CA LYS A 79 -16.19 -3.58 9.86
C LYS A 79 -16.45 -3.15 8.39
N GLY A 80 -16.88 -4.09 7.55
CA GLY A 80 -17.18 -3.82 6.13
C GLY A 80 -15.97 -3.80 5.19
N SER A 81 -14.76 -4.03 5.69
CA SER A 81 -13.53 -4.18 4.90
C SER A 81 -13.06 -5.63 4.92
N HIS A 82 -12.49 -6.09 3.81
CA HIS A 82 -11.87 -7.40 3.64
C HIS A 82 -10.33 -7.28 3.57
N ALA A 83 -9.73 -6.45 4.42
CA ALA A 83 -8.31 -6.13 4.36
C ALA A 83 -7.42 -7.01 5.25
N TRP A 84 -8.02 -7.76 6.20
CA TRP A 84 -7.30 -8.47 7.25
C TRP A 84 -7.58 -9.96 7.24
N ILE A 85 -6.51 -10.77 7.32
CA ILE A 85 -6.60 -12.22 7.56
C ILE A 85 -6.43 -12.44 9.05
N HIS A 86 -7.39 -13.11 9.65
CA HIS A 86 -7.35 -13.47 11.07
C HIS A 86 -6.83 -14.89 11.23
N LEU A 87 -5.66 -15.04 11.86
CA LEU A 87 -5.00 -16.31 12.16
C LEU A 87 -4.98 -16.52 13.69
N GLY A 88 -6.13 -16.83 14.25
CA GLY A 88 -6.31 -16.93 15.71
C GLY A 88 -6.10 -15.58 16.39
N SER A 89 -5.04 -15.45 17.21
CA SER A 89 -4.69 -14.18 17.89
C SER A 89 -3.92 -13.21 17.01
N PHE A 90 -3.47 -13.63 15.83
CA PHE A 90 -2.68 -12.82 14.92
C PHE A 90 -3.55 -12.29 13.78
N THR A 91 -3.29 -11.06 13.38
CA THR A 91 -3.92 -10.45 12.21
C THR A 91 -2.85 -9.99 11.24
N VAL A 92 -3.04 -10.32 9.97
CA VAL A 92 -2.10 -9.97 8.89
C VAL A 92 -2.85 -9.22 7.81
N GLN A 93 -2.26 -8.13 7.34
CA GLN A 93 -2.80 -7.36 6.22
C GLN A 93 -1.97 -7.67 4.96
N PRO A 94 -2.51 -8.43 3.99
CA PRO A 94 -1.77 -8.80 2.78
C PRO A 94 -1.34 -7.63 1.92
N ALA A 95 -2.04 -6.50 1.97
CA ALA A 95 -1.65 -5.29 1.26
C ALA A 95 -0.25 -4.79 1.66
N GLU A 96 0.22 -5.05 2.91
CA GLU A 96 1.57 -4.70 3.35
C GLU A 96 2.63 -5.49 2.58
N PHE A 97 2.41 -6.79 2.37
CA PHE A 97 3.30 -7.63 1.57
C PHE A 97 3.23 -7.28 0.08
N MET A 98 2.03 -6.92 -0.40
CA MET A 98 1.84 -6.48 -1.78
C MET A 98 2.64 -5.22 -2.11
N LYS A 99 2.78 -4.28 -1.18
CA LYS A 99 3.63 -3.09 -1.37
C LYS A 99 5.09 -3.48 -1.64
N ILE A 100 5.61 -4.46 -0.90
CA ILE A 100 6.98 -4.99 -1.13
C ILE A 100 7.07 -5.66 -2.51
N GLY A 101 6.12 -6.54 -2.84
CA GLY A 101 6.08 -7.21 -4.14
C GLY A 101 6.01 -6.22 -5.31
N MET A 102 5.24 -5.15 -5.16
CA MET A 102 5.13 -4.09 -6.15
C MET A 102 6.45 -3.35 -6.36
N VAL A 103 7.14 -2.97 -5.27
CA VAL A 103 8.47 -2.33 -5.37
C VAL A 103 9.46 -3.22 -6.10
N LEU A 104 9.50 -4.52 -5.78
CA LEU A 104 10.42 -5.47 -6.41
C LEU A 104 10.16 -5.62 -7.90
N ILE A 105 8.91 -5.84 -8.30
CA ILE A 105 8.58 -6.05 -9.71
C ILE A 105 8.75 -4.77 -10.53
N LEU A 106 8.35 -3.62 -10.01
CA LEU A 106 8.52 -2.34 -10.69
C LEU A 106 9.99 -1.96 -10.81
N SER A 107 10.79 -2.12 -9.76
CA SER A 107 12.23 -1.86 -9.81
C SER A 107 12.90 -2.69 -10.90
N TYR A 108 12.57 -3.98 -10.99
CA TYR A 108 13.07 -4.83 -12.06
C TYR A 108 12.62 -4.36 -13.44
N MET A 109 11.32 -4.15 -13.62
CA MET A 109 10.76 -3.81 -14.94
C MET A 109 11.20 -2.45 -15.45
N LEU A 110 11.29 -1.46 -14.58
CA LEU A 110 11.67 -0.11 -14.96
C LEU A 110 13.18 0.05 -15.22
N THR A 111 14.01 -0.88 -14.73
CA THR A 111 15.48 -0.84 -14.94
C THR A 111 15.94 -1.86 -15.97
N GLU A 112 15.64 -3.13 -15.79
CA GLU A 112 16.19 -4.22 -16.61
C GLU A 112 15.49 -4.37 -17.95
N THR A 113 14.17 -4.15 -18.01
CA THR A 113 13.42 -4.36 -19.25
C THR A 113 13.87 -3.38 -20.35
N ASP A 114 14.25 -2.13 -20.00
CA ASP A 114 14.75 -1.17 -21.00
C ASP A 114 16.11 -1.60 -21.57
N SER A 115 16.98 -2.22 -20.76
CA SER A 115 18.27 -2.71 -21.21
C SER A 115 18.17 -3.83 -22.25
N ALA A 116 17.12 -4.62 -22.19
CA ALA A 116 16.84 -5.67 -23.18
C ALA A 116 16.45 -5.11 -24.58
N PHE A 117 16.03 -3.84 -24.64
CA PHE A 117 15.64 -3.15 -25.87
C PHE A 117 16.72 -2.19 -26.39
N VAL A 118 17.98 -2.56 -26.25
CA VAL A 118 19.09 -1.81 -26.86
C VAL A 118 19.18 -2.15 -28.35
N VAL A 119 19.03 -1.15 -29.19
CA VAL A 119 19.17 -1.32 -30.65
C VAL A 119 20.63 -1.50 -31.01
N LYS A 120 21.00 -2.71 -31.42
CA LYS A 120 22.31 -3.01 -32.00
C LYS A 120 22.21 -2.96 -33.53
N GLY A 121 22.41 -1.76 -34.10
CA GLY A 121 22.42 -1.57 -35.57
C GLY A 121 21.18 -0.86 -36.14
N LYS A 122 21.13 -0.70 -37.46
CA LYS A 122 20.01 -0.06 -38.18
C LYS A 122 18.90 -1.09 -38.45
N PHE A 123 17.64 -0.70 -38.30
CA PHE A 123 16.51 -1.53 -38.70
C PHE A 123 16.48 -1.73 -40.21
N ARG A 124 16.29 -2.99 -40.64
CA ARG A 124 16.28 -3.35 -42.05
C ARG A 124 15.00 -2.90 -42.78
N THR A 125 13.89 -2.79 -42.05
CA THR A 125 12.59 -2.36 -42.61
C THR A 125 11.85 -1.46 -41.64
N ALA A 126 10.94 -0.60 -42.14
CA ALA A 126 10.08 0.26 -41.33
C ALA A 126 9.13 -0.55 -40.43
N GLU A 127 8.66 -1.70 -40.87
CA GLU A 127 7.81 -2.61 -40.10
C GLU A 127 8.54 -3.16 -38.88
N LEU A 128 9.80 -3.63 -39.02
CA LEU A 128 10.61 -4.12 -37.92
C LEU A 128 10.85 -3.02 -36.88
N LYS A 129 11.09 -1.79 -37.34
CA LYS A 129 11.22 -0.63 -36.47
C LYS A 129 9.92 -0.36 -35.69
N SER A 130 8.77 -0.34 -36.36
CA SER A 130 7.46 -0.12 -35.73
C SER A 130 7.16 -1.20 -34.71
N LYS A 131 7.32 -2.47 -35.06
CA LYS A 131 7.12 -3.61 -34.17
C LYS A 131 8.00 -3.53 -32.93
N PHE A 132 9.30 -3.21 -33.10
CA PHE A 132 10.24 -3.07 -31.99
C PHE A 132 9.78 -1.99 -30.99
N TYR A 133 9.42 -0.79 -31.47
CA TYR A 133 8.96 0.28 -30.59
C TYR A 133 7.63 -0.03 -29.91
N LYS A 134 6.73 -0.73 -30.58
CA LYS A 134 5.46 -1.20 -30.00
C LYS A 134 5.72 -2.23 -28.89
N ASP A 135 6.60 -3.20 -29.12
CA ASP A 135 6.97 -4.20 -28.13
C ASP A 135 7.68 -3.55 -26.93
N LYS A 136 8.57 -2.58 -27.18
CA LYS A 136 9.21 -1.80 -26.13
C LYS A 136 8.18 -1.05 -25.29
N PHE A 137 7.23 -0.38 -25.92
CA PHE A 137 6.17 0.34 -25.20
C PHE A 137 5.30 -0.61 -24.37
N ASN A 138 4.90 -1.74 -24.95
CA ASN A 138 4.07 -2.71 -24.24
C ASN A 138 4.79 -3.25 -22.99
N LYS A 139 6.04 -3.66 -23.11
CA LYS A 139 6.79 -4.27 -22.00
C LYS A 139 7.30 -3.26 -20.97
N CYS A 140 7.69 -2.05 -21.39
CA CYS A 140 8.29 -1.05 -20.50
C CYS A 140 7.25 -0.12 -19.87
N VAL A 141 6.09 0.08 -20.48
CA VAL A 141 5.08 1.03 -20.00
C VAL A 141 3.76 0.33 -19.70
N LEU A 142 3.16 -0.32 -20.70
CA LEU A 142 1.80 -0.84 -20.58
C LEU A 142 1.72 -1.97 -19.55
N PHE A 143 2.66 -2.90 -19.56
CA PHE A 143 2.64 -4.04 -18.66
C PHE A 143 2.89 -3.64 -17.18
N PRO A 144 3.90 -2.82 -16.81
CA PRO A 144 4.00 -2.28 -15.46
C PRO A 144 2.75 -1.52 -15.01
N LEU A 145 2.19 -0.69 -15.89
CA LEU A 145 0.96 0.04 -15.60
C LEU A 145 -0.22 -0.91 -15.33
N ALA A 146 -0.36 -1.96 -16.13
CA ALA A 146 -1.41 -2.96 -15.92
C ALA A 146 -1.27 -3.65 -14.56
N LEU A 147 -0.05 -4.00 -14.13
CA LEU A 147 0.20 -4.57 -12.81
C LEU A 147 -0.19 -3.60 -11.68
N MET A 148 0.15 -2.30 -11.82
CA MET A 148 -0.23 -1.28 -10.85
C MET A 148 -1.75 -1.13 -10.74
N VAL A 149 -2.44 -0.99 -11.88
CA VAL A 149 -3.90 -0.80 -11.94
C VAL A 149 -4.62 -2.04 -11.39
N PHE A 150 -4.13 -3.23 -11.71
CA PHE A 150 -4.72 -4.48 -11.24
C PHE A 150 -4.61 -4.62 -9.72
N ALA A 151 -3.43 -4.37 -9.14
CA ALA A 151 -3.24 -4.45 -7.70
C ALA A 151 -4.04 -3.37 -6.94
N PHE A 152 -4.08 -2.13 -7.47
CA PHE A 152 -4.90 -1.06 -6.94
C PHE A 152 -6.40 -1.42 -6.99
N GLY A 153 -6.87 -1.95 -8.12
CA GLY A 153 -8.26 -2.36 -8.31
C GLY A 153 -8.69 -3.43 -7.30
N ILE A 154 -7.85 -4.44 -7.03
CA ILE A 154 -8.12 -5.44 -5.99
C ILE A 154 -8.23 -4.79 -4.61
N GLY A 155 -7.33 -3.88 -4.25
CA GLY A 155 -7.38 -3.19 -2.97
C GLY A 155 -8.66 -2.37 -2.78
N VAL A 156 -9.11 -1.67 -3.81
CA VAL A 156 -10.32 -0.82 -3.75
C VAL A 156 -11.60 -1.65 -3.85
N ILE A 157 -11.69 -2.58 -4.81
CA ILE A 157 -12.94 -3.28 -5.14
C ILE A 157 -13.13 -4.50 -4.24
N VAL A 158 -12.08 -5.32 -4.09
CA VAL A 158 -12.16 -6.60 -3.36
C VAL A 158 -11.98 -6.38 -1.86
N GLN A 159 -10.90 -5.70 -1.46
CA GLN A 159 -10.61 -5.47 -0.04
C GLN A 159 -11.43 -4.32 0.57
N LYS A 160 -11.95 -3.42 -0.25
CA LYS A 160 -12.63 -2.19 0.19
C LYS A 160 -11.76 -1.36 1.14
N ASP A 161 -10.45 -1.36 0.91
CA ASP A 161 -9.45 -0.62 1.67
C ASP A 161 -8.81 0.46 0.79
N LEU A 162 -9.47 1.61 0.76
CA LEU A 162 -8.98 2.76 -0.01
C LEU A 162 -7.66 3.30 0.55
N GLY A 163 -7.47 3.26 1.88
CA GLY A 163 -6.28 3.79 2.53
C GLY A 163 -5.00 3.08 2.09
N SER A 164 -4.96 1.75 2.24
CA SER A 164 -3.81 0.95 1.80
C SER A 164 -3.60 1.01 0.28
N SER A 165 -4.69 1.09 -0.49
CA SER A 165 -4.62 1.22 -1.95
C SER A 165 -4.01 2.53 -2.39
N LEU A 166 -4.32 3.66 -1.74
CA LEU A 166 -3.70 4.96 -2.02
C LEU A 166 -2.21 4.96 -1.69
N ILE A 167 -1.81 4.33 -0.57
CA ILE A 167 -0.38 4.17 -0.23
C ILE A 167 0.31 3.33 -1.31
N LEU A 168 -0.30 2.23 -1.77
CA LEU A 168 0.23 1.41 -2.85
C LEU A 168 0.39 2.23 -4.15
N ALA A 169 -0.59 3.04 -4.51
CA ALA A 169 -0.53 3.94 -5.67
C ALA A 169 0.59 4.98 -5.53
N ALA A 170 0.77 5.56 -4.33
CA ALA A 170 1.86 6.49 -4.05
C ALA A 170 3.25 5.82 -4.19
N ILE A 171 3.40 4.60 -3.70
CA ILE A 171 4.63 3.80 -3.89
C ILE A 171 4.90 3.57 -5.38
N CYS A 172 3.89 3.15 -6.15
CA CYS A 172 4.01 2.97 -7.59
C CYS A 172 4.44 4.26 -8.30
N PHE A 173 3.83 5.37 -7.94
CA PHE A 173 4.18 6.70 -8.46
C PHE A 173 5.64 7.06 -8.17
N ILE A 174 6.08 6.89 -6.92
CA ILE A 174 7.46 7.18 -6.52
C ILE A 174 8.44 6.27 -7.27
N CYS A 175 8.18 4.98 -7.38
CA CYS A 175 9.01 4.05 -8.16
C CYS A 175 9.15 4.50 -9.61
N PHE A 176 8.04 4.89 -10.25
CA PHE A 176 8.06 5.36 -11.62
C PHE A 176 8.84 6.69 -11.77
N MET A 177 8.61 7.65 -10.86
CA MET A 177 9.30 8.95 -10.89
C MET A 177 10.80 8.84 -10.60
N SER A 178 11.21 7.89 -9.77
CA SER A 178 12.62 7.65 -9.43
C SER A 178 13.42 7.01 -10.55
N THR A 179 12.78 6.51 -11.61
CA THR A 179 13.46 5.82 -12.72
C THR A 179 14.38 6.79 -13.47
N PRO A 180 15.71 6.53 -13.55
CA PRO A 180 16.66 7.45 -14.16
C PRO A 180 16.69 7.41 -15.70
N ARG A 181 16.06 6.43 -16.31
CA ARG A 181 16.13 6.15 -17.75
C ARG A 181 15.47 7.24 -18.61
N ASP A 182 16.18 7.72 -19.62
CA ASP A 182 15.70 8.76 -20.55
C ASP A 182 14.42 8.38 -21.28
N TYR A 183 14.25 7.09 -21.55
CA TYR A 183 13.04 6.56 -22.19
C TYR A 183 11.74 6.98 -21.45
N TYR A 184 11.79 7.06 -20.12
CA TYR A 184 10.61 7.39 -19.31
C TYR A 184 10.39 8.90 -19.12
N LYS A 185 11.34 9.77 -19.50
CA LYS A 185 11.22 11.24 -19.29
C LYS A 185 9.94 11.82 -19.87
N LYS A 186 9.57 11.41 -21.11
CA LYS A 186 8.34 11.85 -21.77
C LYS A 186 7.07 11.37 -21.06
N TYR A 187 7.11 10.16 -20.50
CA TYR A 187 5.96 9.57 -19.80
C TYR A 187 5.77 10.16 -18.40
N LYS A 188 6.84 10.63 -17.74
CA LYS A 188 6.75 11.30 -16.43
C LYS A 188 5.86 12.53 -16.50
N LYS A 189 6.00 13.36 -17.55
CA LYS A 189 5.12 14.51 -17.77
C LYS A 189 3.66 14.08 -17.93
N LEU A 190 3.42 13.02 -18.71
CA LEU A 190 2.07 12.48 -18.91
C LEU A 190 1.49 11.93 -17.59
N VAL A 191 2.29 11.25 -16.77
CA VAL A 191 1.85 10.73 -15.46
C VAL A 191 1.49 11.86 -14.50
N TRP A 192 2.22 12.98 -14.49
CA TRP A 192 1.83 14.16 -13.71
C TRP A 192 0.48 14.74 -14.15
N ILE A 193 0.25 14.83 -15.46
CA ILE A 193 -1.04 15.28 -16.00
C ILE A 193 -2.14 14.28 -15.61
N ALA A 194 -1.90 12.98 -15.80
CA ALA A 194 -2.86 11.94 -15.44
C ALA A 194 -3.18 11.95 -13.94
N LEU A 195 -2.19 12.18 -13.07
CA LEU A 195 -2.40 12.32 -11.63
C LEU A 195 -3.27 13.54 -11.30
N ALA A 196 -2.99 14.68 -11.90
CA ALA A 196 -3.80 15.89 -11.71
C ALA A 196 -5.25 15.66 -12.13
N VAL A 197 -5.46 15.05 -13.31
CA VAL A 197 -6.80 14.68 -13.81
C VAL A 197 -7.46 13.66 -12.88
N ALA A 198 -6.73 12.65 -12.40
CA ALA A 198 -7.27 11.65 -11.47
C ALA A 198 -7.70 12.27 -10.14
N VAL A 199 -6.95 13.23 -9.61
CA VAL A 199 -7.33 13.98 -8.40
C VAL A 199 -8.61 14.79 -8.61
N ILE A 200 -8.76 15.44 -9.76
CA ILE A 200 -9.97 16.21 -10.11
C ILE A 200 -11.17 15.25 -10.25
N ILE A 201 -11.00 14.13 -10.97
CA ILE A 201 -12.06 13.12 -11.14
C ILE A 201 -12.42 12.51 -9.78
N LEU A 202 -11.45 12.18 -8.95
CA LEU A 202 -11.68 11.64 -7.62
C LEU A 202 -12.43 12.66 -6.75
N GLY A 203 -12.07 13.93 -6.80
CA GLY A 203 -12.79 15.01 -6.12
C GLY A 203 -14.27 15.09 -6.56
N PHE A 204 -14.53 14.92 -7.85
CA PHE A 204 -15.90 14.89 -8.38
C PHE A 204 -16.65 13.61 -8.00
N LEU A 205 -15.99 12.45 -8.06
CA LEU A 205 -16.58 11.16 -7.66
C LEU A 205 -16.83 11.07 -6.15
N ILE A 206 -16.02 11.73 -5.33
CA ILE A 206 -16.23 11.85 -3.88
C ILE A 206 -17.60 12.43 -3.59
N THR A 207 -18.04 13.44 -4.34
CA THR A 207 -19.35 14.05 -4.15
C THR A 207 -20.51 13.21 -4.74
N ALA A 208 -20.26 12.39 -5.76
CA ALA A 208 -21.29 11.67 -6.51
C ALA A 208 -21.46 10.19 -6.13
N VAL A 209 -20.40 9.51 -5.68
CA VAL A 209 -20.36 8.03 -5.57
C VAL A 209 -20.05 7.54 -4.15
N LEU A 210 -19.54 8.39 -3.24
CA LEU A 210 -19.25 7.95 -1.89
C LEU A 210 -20.52 7.51 -1.16
N GLN A 211 -20.52 6.25 -0.75
CA GLN A 211 -21.56 5.70 0.13
C GLN A 211 -21.51 6.40 1.50
N GLY A 212 -22.65 6.46 2.20
CA GLY A 212 -22.83 7.19 3.46
C GLY A 212 -21.71 7.00 4.49
N TYR A 213 -21.13 5.79 4.60
CA TYR A 213 -20.01 5.48 5.49
C TYR A 213 -18.71 6.26 5.15
N GLN A 214 -18.40 6.46 3.87
CA GLN A 214 -17.19 7.18 3.45
C GLN A 214 -17.37 8.70 3.59
N LEU A 215 -18.56 9.20 3.32
CA LEU A 215 -18.93 10.61 3.58
C LEU A 215 -18.89 10.92 5.08
N GLN A 216 -19.38 10.00 5.91
CA GLN A 216 -19.32 10.12 7.36
C GLN A 216 -17.87 10.20 7.87
N ARG A 217 -16.93 9.45 7.29
CA ARG A 217 -15.50 9.56 7.63
C ARG A 217 -14.91 10.90 7.25
N ILE A 218 -15.28 11.46 6.12
CA ILE A 218 -14.82 12.80 5.70
C ILE A 218 -15.41 13.87 6.60
N ASP A 219 -16.72 13.80 6.90
CA ASP A 219 -17.36 14.74 7.83
C ASP A 219 -16.76 14.65 9.24
N SER A 220 -16.48 13.45 9.72
CA SER A 220 -15.82 13.23 11.01
C SER A 220 -14.42 13.81 11.07
N TRP A 221 -13.70 13.78 9.96
CA TRP A 221 -12.35 14.35 9.87
C TRP A 221 -12.37 15.87 9.77
N LEU A 222 -13.32 16.43 9.01
CA LEU A 222 -13.47 17.87 8.85
C LEU A 222 -14.13 18.54 10.07
N LYS A 223 -15.03 17.84 10.75
CA LYS A 223 -15.80 18.31 11.91
C LYS A 223 -15.73 17.33 13.07
N PRO A 224 -14.54 17.08 13.64
CA PRO A 224 -14.35 16.03 14.66
C PRO A 224 -15.12 16.29 15.93
N LEU A 225 -15.33 17.55 16.32
CA LEU A 225 -15.99 17.97 17.55
C LEU A 225 -17.54 18.07 17.43
N LYS A 226 -18.13 17.65 16.28
CA LYS A 226 -19.58 17.60 16.15
C LYS A 226 -20.11 16.51 17.09
N ILE A 227 -21.14 16.82 17.88
CA ILE A 227 -21.68 15.94 18.94
C ILE A 227 -22.01 14.54 18.38
N GLU A 228 -22.59 14.46 17.18
CA GLU A 228 -22.92 13.19 16.50
C GLU A 228 -21.69 12.33 16.18
N ASN A 229 -20.52 12.94 16.00
CA ASN A 229 -19.29 12.27 15.60
C ASN A 229 -18.39 11.91 16.78
N ILE A 230 -18.44 12.65 17.88
CA ILE A 230 -17.50 12.53 19.01
C ILE A 230 -17.44 11.12 19.59
N TYR A 231 -18.60 10.46 19.75
CA TYR A 231 -18.71 9.14 20.38
C TYR A 231 -18.68 7.97 19.40
N ASP A 232 -18.62 8.22 18.08
CA ASP A 232 -18.63 7.20 17.04
C ASP A 232 -17.46 7.38 16.06
N SER A 233 -17.70 8.04 14.98
CA SER A 233 -16.78 8.11 13.84
C SER A 233 -15.51 8.93 14.10
N SER A 234 -15.59 9.96 14.97
CA SER A 234 -14.46 10.82 15.35
C SER A 234 -13.78 10.42 16.66
N TRP A 235 -14.24 9.36 17.34
CA TRP A 235 -13.74 8.95 18.65
C TRP A 235 -12.20 8.90 18.75
N GLN A 236 -11.52 8.29 17.76
CA GLN A 236 -10.07 8.17 17.76
C GLN A 236 -9.39 9.54 17.59
N LEU A 237 -9.93 10.39 16.71
CA LEU A 237 -9.38 11.71 16.43
C LEU A 237 -9.56 12.63 17.64
N VAL A 238 -10.74 12.63 18.23
CA VAL A 238 -11.04 13.45 19.42
C VAL A 238 -10.17 13.06 20.60
N ASN A 239 -10.02 11.76 20.87
CA ASN A 239 -9.14 11.31 21.96
C ASN A 239 -7.67 11.64 21.70
N SER A 240 -7.21 11.59 20.44
CA SER A 240 -5.85 12.00 20.11
C SER A 240 -5.63 13.51 20.29
N LEU A 241 -6.64 14.32 19.96
CA LEU A 241 -6.61 15.77 20.21
C LEU A 241 -6.58 16.07 21.72
N ILE A 242 -7.45 15.43 22.51
CA ILE A 242 -7.47 15.57 23.97
C ILE A 242 -6.11 15.16 24.55
N ALA A 243 -5.58 13.99 24.16
CA ALA A 243 -4.28 13.54 24.63
C ALA A 243 -3.14 14.50 24.28
N SER A 244 -3.23 15.18 23.12
CA SER A 244 -2.23 16.19 22.71
C SER A 244 -2.35 17.49 23.48
N THR A 245 -3.57 17.87 23.89
CA THR A 245 -3.81 19.10 24.66
C THR A 245 -3.52 18.92 26.15
N ASP A 246 -3.89 17.78 26.73
CA ASP A 246 -3.70 17.48 28.15
C ASP A 246 -2.27 17.01 28.48
N GLY A 247 -1.56 16.50 27.48
CA GLY A 247 -0.19 16.01 27.63
C GLY A 247 0.91 17.09 27.51
N GLY A 248 0.56 18.34 27.25
CA GLY A 248 1.48 19.47 27.13
C GLY A 248 2.08 19.64 25.76
#